data_7adcb4cdfc53302482834698c4d2c338
#
_entry.id   7adcb4cdfc53302482834698c4d2c338
#
_cell.length_a   1.000
_cell.length_b   1.000
_cell.length_c   1.000
_cell.angle_alpha   90.00
_cell.angle_beta   90.00
_cell.angle_gamma   90.00
#
_symmetry.space_group_name_H-M   'P 1'
#
loop_
_entity.id
_entity.type
_entity.pdbx_description
1 polymer ?
#
loop_
_entity_poly.entity_id
_entity_poly.type
_entity_poly.pdbx_seq_one_letter_code
_entity_poly.pdbx_strand_id
1 'polypeptide(L)'
;MKLPRLAFLATLALSSVAILTLPAVAQVTVKMWSIDGDNGLYTKLVEDFNASQSDVIVESRLVPFDDLVNEALKAFATGQAPDIISLDNPDFALFSSRGAMLDITDRVANSEVIDTSVYYPGPLASASWDGKLYGLPKATNTIALFYNKDLFAKAGIAEAPTTWDELLEDARKLNDPANNVYGITWSARAGEEGTFQFLPWVQMGGGSFAEVNTPGAVKALEIWKTLLDEKLASQDVLSLGQWDSTGTFNAGNAAMAISGPWELGRMATDAKFDWGVALLPTETEGGPRSSAMGDFNLGIFASSQHPDEAFKVIEYFASQSDRLFPEFSNIPARSDIALPATGDARTDAALKVFQEQLTYAQPRGPHPEWQKISKAIYDAFQAAMTGQMSPKDALDAAQATIKGIVG
;
A
#
# COMPACT_ATOMS: atom_id res chain seq x y z
N MET A 1 78.46 -64.21 27.54
CA MET A 1 77.00 -64.44 27.41
C MET A 1 76.40 -63.18 26.81
N LYS A 2 75.98 -63.21 25.54
CA LYS A 2 75.37 -62.07 24.83
C LYS A 2 73.88 -62.31 24.68
N LEU A 3 73.04 -61.45 25.18
CA LEU A 3 71.61 -61.47 24.99
C LEU A 3 71.21 -60.72 23.70
N PRO A 4 70.22 -61.17 22.88
CA PRO A 4 69.82 -60.53 21.68
C PRO A 4 68.75 -59.46 21.96
N ARG A 5 68.87 -58.33 21.23
CA ARG A 5 67.86 -57.24 21.18
C ARG A 5 66.71 -57.63 20.26
N LEU A 6 65.53 -57.66 20.74
CA LEU A 6 64.30 -57.73 19.93
C LEU A 6 63.94 -56.27 19.49
N ALA A 7 63.85 -56.09 18.17
CA ALA A 7 63.30 -54.89 17.55
C ALA A 7 61.76 -55.01 17.37
N PHE A 8 61.02 -54.20 18.02
CA PHE A 8 59.55 -54.04 17.77
C PHE A 8 59.31 -53.07 16.59
N LEU A 9 58.83 -53.60 15.49
CA LEU A 9 58.33 -52.81 14.38
C LEU A 9 56.87 -52.43 14.69
N ALA A 10 56.62 -51.12 14.96
CA ALA A 10 55.28 -50.56 15.08
C ALA A 10 54.80 -50.10 13.69
N THR A 11 53.84 -50.83 13.15
CA THR A 11 53.16 -50.45 11.88
C THR A 11 52.09 -49.38 12.20
N LEU A 12 52.32 -48.13 11.80
CA LEU A 12 51.30 -47.09 11.82
C LEU A 12 50.37 -47.31 10.64
N ALA A 13 49.12 -47.70 10.89
CA ALA A 13 48.05 -47.70 9.92
C ALA A 13 47.49 -46.23 9.78
N LEU A 14 47.83 -45.51 8.72
CA LEU A 14 47.18 -44.29 8.36
C LEU A 14 45.79 -44.59 7.82
N SER A 15 44.76 -44.34 8.65
CA SER A 15 43.36 -44.33 8.19
C SER A 15 43.10 -43.04 7.45
N SER A 16 43.05 -43.08 6.12
CA SER A 16 42.62 -41.94 5.28
C SER A 16 41.11 -41.74 5.45
N VAL A 17 40.71 -40.75 6.24
CA VAL A 17 39.32 -40.25 6.26
C VAL A 17 39.09 -39.46 4.97
N ALA A 18 38.38 -40.04 4.02
CA ALA A 18 37.89 -39.34 2.85
C ALA A 18 36.80 -38.36 3.30
N ILE A 19 37.15 -37.07 3.42
CA ILE A 19 36.17 -35.99 3.59
C ILE A 19 35.44 -35.90 2.26
N LEU A 20 34.21 -36.44 2.21
CA LEU A 20 33.27 -36.16 1.12
C LEU A 20 32.89 -34.70 1.21
N THR A 21 33.58 -33.85 0.45
CA THR A 21 33.13 -32.49 0.18
C THR A 21 31.89 -32.60 -0.71
N LEU A 22 30.69 -32.44 -0.12
CA LEU A 22 29.49 -32.17 -0.87
C LEU A 22 29.76 -30.89 -1.71
N PRO A 23 29.41 -30.88 -3.01
CA PRO A 23 29.52 -29.65 -3.77
C PRO A 23 28.71 -28.57 -3.05
N ALA A 24 29.34 -27.48 -2.67
CA ALA A 24 28.62 -26.31 -2.21
C ALA A 24 27.70 -25.88 -3.36
N VAL A 25 26.40 -25.98 -3.20
CA VAL A 25 25.46 -25.38 -4.13
C VAL A 25 25.77 -23.89 -4.14
N ALA A 26 26.08 -23.34 -5.30
CA ALA A 26 26.38 -21.91 -5.40
C ALA A 26 25.13 -21.14 -4.98
N GLN A 27 25.25 -20.28 -3.97
CA GLN A 27 24.18 -19.41 -3.49
C GLN A 27 23.66 -18.53 -4.66
N VAL A 28 22.36 -18.53 -4.86
CA VAL A 28 21.73 -17.72 -5.90
C VAL A 28 21.36 -16.35 -5.32
N THR A 29 21.71 -15.29 -6.04
CA THR A 29 21.31 -13.92 -5.67
C THR A 29 20.05 -13.53 -6.42
N VAL A 30 18.99 -13.18 -5.69
CA VAL A 30 17.73 -12.64 -6.23
C VAL A 30 17.66 -11.16 -5.90
N LYS A 31 17.50 -10.32 -6.89
CA LYS A 31 17.36 -8.86 -6.73
C LYS A 31 15.89 -8.52 -6.55
N MET A 32 15.56 -7.75 -5.50
CA MET A 32 14.20 -7.32 -5.19
C MET A 32 14.14 -5.80 -5.08
N TRP A 33 13.19 -5.18 -5.78
CA TRP A 33 12.86 -3.78 -5.60
C TRP A 33 11.51 -3.64 -4.89
N SER A 34 11.46 -2.74 -3.92
CA SER A 34 10.26 -2.41 -3.16
C SER A 34 10.27 -0.94 -2.75
N ILE A 35 9.16 -0.44 -2.22
CA ILE A 35 9.11 0.92 -1.70
C ILE A 35 9.89 1.06 -0.38
N ASP A 36 10.40 2.27 -0.13
CA ASP A 36 10.75 2.73 1.19
C ASP A 36 9.48 3.18 1.95
N GLY A 37 9.44 3.07 3.25
CA GLY A 37 8.31 3.59 4.04
C GLY A 37 7.15 2.62 4.30
N ASP A 38 7.31 1.33 4.05
CA ASP A 38 6.31 0.30 4.42
C ASP A 38 6.56 -0.25 5.85
N ASN A 39 6.72 0.65 6.81
CA ASN A 39 6.98 0.35 8.23
C ASN A 39 8.14 -0.65 8.47
N GLY A 40 9.09 -0.71 7.53
CA GLY A 40 10.24 -1.62 7.57
C GLY A 40 9.93 -3.07 7.16
N LEU A 41 8.73 -3.36 6.64
CA LEU A 41 8.27 -4.69 6.29
C LEU A 41 9.24 -5.41 5.34
N TYR A 42 9.58 -4.78 4.21
CA TYR A 42 10.44 -5.42 3.23
C TYR A 42 11.84 -5.70 3.77
N THR A 43 12.42 -4.73 4.48
CA THR A 43 13.74 -4.90 5.11
C THR A 43 13.73 -6.08 6.07
N LYS A 44 12.75 -6.11 6.98
CA LYS A 44 12.66 -7.16 8.00
C LYS A 44 12.42 -8.56 7.42
N LEU A 45 11.46 -8.69 6.49
CA LEU A 45 11.16 -10.00 5.91
C LEU A 45 12.29 -10.51 5.01
N VAL A 46 13.01 -9.63 4.31
CA VAL A 46 14.21 -10.00 3.54
C VAL A 46 15.34 -10.44 4.45
N GLU A 47 15.61 -9.73 5.55
CA GLU A 47 16.61 -10.13 6.55
C GLU A 47 16.28 -11.52 7.14
N ASP A 48 15.01 -11.74 7.52
CA ASP A 48 14.56 -13.00 8.08
C ASP A 48 14.65 -14.14 7.07
N PHE A 49 14.26 -13.91 5.81
CA PHE A 49 14.43 -14.88 4.72
C PHE A 49 15.91 -15.27 4.55
N ASN A 50 16.79 -14.28 4.43
CA ASN A 50 18.22 -14.49 4.25
C ASN A 50 18.86 -15.24 5.44
N ALA A 51 18.33 -15.01 6.67
CA ALA A 51 18.80 -15.70 7.86
C ALA A 51 18.26 -17.13 7.99
N SER A 52 17.13 -17.47 7.35
CA SER A 52 16.45 -18.76 7.51
C SER A 52 17.04 -19.89 6.65
N GLN A 53 17.80 -19.58 5.62
CA GLN A 53 18.35 -20.54 4.67
C GLN A 53 19.65 -19.98 4.02
N SER A 54 20.36 -20.81 3.22
CA SER A 54 21.66 -20.45 2.62
C SER A 54 21.71 -20.55 1.09
N ASP A 55 20.64 -21.04 0.47
CA ASP A 55 20.64 -21.34 -0.98
C ASP A 55 20.36 -20.12 -1.83
N VAL A 56 19.55 -19.19 -1.30
CA VAL A 56 19.14 -17.95 -1.96
C VAL A 56 19.48 -16.77 -1.05
N ILE A 57 20.06 -15.71 -1.62
CA ILE A 57 20.23 -14.44 -0.96
C ILE A 57 19.40 -13.38 -1.70
N VAL A 58 18.57 -12.64 -0.98
CA VAL A 58 17.83 -11.51 -1.54
C VAL A 58 18.62 -10.23 -1.32
N GLU A 59 18.98 -9.56 -2.41
CA GLU A 59 19.49 -8.19 -2.40
C GLU A 59 18.32 -7.22 -2.61
N SER A 60 17.90 -6.58 -1.52
CA SER A 60 16.80 -5.62 -1.55
C SER A 60 17.28 -4.22 -1.88
N ARG A 61 16.55 -3.53 -2.76
CA ARG A 61 16.67 -2.10 -3.01
C ARG A 61 15.34 -1.44 -2.70
N LEU A 62 15.38 -0.49 -1.76
CA LEU A 62 14.23 0.39 -1.48
C LEU A 62 14.25 1.57 -2.45
N VAL A 63 13.12 1.89 -3.04
CA VAL A 63 12.93 2.97 -4.01
C VAL A 63 11.81 3.88 -3.49
N PRO A 64 11.94 5.21 -3.59
CA PRO A 64 10.85 6.11 -3.28
C PRO A 64 9.58 5.77 -4.08
N PHE A 65 8.42 5.84 -3.43
CA PHE A 65 7.14 5.43 -4.04
C PHE A 65 6.90 6.10 -5.41
N ASP A 66 7.14 7.41 -5.51
CA ASP A 66 6.91 8.17 -6.75
C ASP A 66 7.85 7.80 -7.90
N ASP A 67 9.00 7.22 -7.60
CA ASP A 67 10.03 6.89 -8.59
C ASP A 67 9.93 5.45 -9.08
N LEU A 68 9.31 4.56 -8.29
CA LEU A 68 9.38 3.11 -8.49
C LEU A 68 8.91 2.66 -9.86
N VAL A 69 7.74 3.15 -10.32
CA VAL A 69 7.17 2.77 -11.63
C VAL A 69 8.08 3.22 -12.77
N ASN A 70 8.56 4.47 -12.72
CA ASN A 70 9.42 5.02 -13.77
C ASN A 70 10.78 4.32 -13.82
N GLU A 71 11.39 4.04 -12.65
CA GLU A 71 12.65 3.30 -12.58
C GLU A 71 12.47 1.86 -13.08
N ALA A 72 11.37 1.19 -12.71
CA ALA A 72 11.07 -0.16 -13.16
C ALA A 72 10.86 -0.23 -14.68
N LEU A 73 10.12 0.71 -15.27
CA LEU A 73 9.94 0.80 -16.72
C LEU A 73 11.28 1.01 -17.45
N LYS A 74 12.13 1.90 -16.95
CA LYS A 74 13.45 2.15 -17.49
C LYS A 74 14.35 0.91 -17.37
N ALA A 75 14.33 0.25 -16.22
CA ALA A 75 15.11 -0.95 -15.98
C ALA A 75 14.66 -2.10 -16.89
N PHE A 76 13.36 -2.29 -17.08
CA PHE A 76 12.82 -3.26 -18.02
C PHE A 76 13.24 -2.98 -19.45
N ALA A 77 13.10 -1.74 -19.92
CA ALA A 77 13.47 -1.34 -21.28
C ALA A 77 14.97 -1.50 -21.58
N THR A 78 15.83 -1.44 -20.56
CA THR A 78 17.29 -1.57 -20.69
C THR A 78 17.84 -2.96 -20.35
N GLY A 79 16.97 -3.93 -20.00
CA GLY A 79 17.36 -5.27 -19.56
C GLY A 79 18.05 -5.29 -18.19
N GLN A 80 17.77 -4.32 -17.33
CA GLN A 80 18.34 -4.16 -15.98
C GLN A 80 17.28 -4.32 -14.90
N ALA A 81 16.13 -4.92 -15.24
CA ALA A 81 15.06 -5.17 -14.27
C ALA A 81 15.53 -6.09 -13.14
N PRO A 82 15.02 -5.93 -11.90
CA PRO A 82 15.27 -6.89 -10.83
C PRO A 82 14.57 -8.22 -11.12
N ASP A 83 14.80 -9.22 -10.28
CA ASP A 83 14.06 -10.48 -10.35
C ASP A 83 12.64 -10.30 -9.81
N ILE A 84 12.51 -9.66 -8.65
CA ILE A 84 11.24 -9.40 -7.97
C ILE A 84 11.00 -7.89 -7.86
N ILE A 85 9.75 -7.49 -8.03
CA ILE A 85 9.31 -6.14 -7.71
C ILE A 85 8.01 -6.16 -6.90
N SER A 86 7.92 -5.25 -5.94
CA SER A 86 6.68 -4.91 -5.25
C SER A 86 6.12 -3.63 -5.89
N LEU A 87 4.99 -3.73 -6.59
CA LEU A 87 4.33 -2.60 -7.26
C LEU A 87 2.98 -2.33 -6.64
N ASP A 88 2.60 -1.06 -6.59
CA ASP A 88 1.23 -0.66 -6.27
C ASP A 88 0.24 -1.38 -7.20
N ASN A 89 -0.86 -1.80 -6.64
CA ASN A 89 -1.80 -2.71 -7.33
C ASN A 89 -2.34 -2.18 -8.67
N PRO A 90 -2.62 -0.89 -8.92
CA PRO A 90 -3.10 -0.42 -10.23
C PRO A 90 -2.04 -0.52 -11.33
N ASP A 91 -0.76 -0.60 -10.98
CA ASP A 91 0.33 -0.61 -11.95
C ASP A 91 0.61 -1.99 -12.55
N PHE A 92 0.11 -3.06 -11.94
CA PHE A 92 0.33 -4.42 -12.46
C PHE A 92 -0.17 -4.60 -13.89
N ALA A 93 -1.32 -4.02 -14.24
CA ALA A 93 -1.85 -4.08 -15.60
C ALA A 93 -0.91 -3.45 -16.64
N LEU A 94 -0.19 -2.36 -16.27
CA LEU A 94 0.80 -1.71 -17.13
C LEU A 94 1.94 -2.66 -17.52
N PHE A 95 2.50 -3.37 -16.55
CA PHE A 95 3.64 -4.27 -16.76
C PHE A 95 3.19 -5.60 -17.38
N SER A 96 2.08 -6.19 -16.89
CA SER A 96 1.57 -7.48 -17.36
C SER A 96 1.11 -7.42 -18.81
N SER A 97 0.38 -6.36 -19.21
CA SER A 97 -0.08 -6.18 -20.60
C SER A 97 1.05 -6.02 -21.60
N ARG A 98 2.23 -5.61 -21.16
CA ARG A 98 3.45 -5.44 -21.98
C ARG A 98 4.37 -6.67 -21.96
N GLY A 99 3.97 -7.75 -21.28
CA GLY A 99 4.77 -8.96 -21.14
C GLY A 99 6.02 -8.77 -20.26
N ALA A 100 6.03 -7.74 -19.41
CA ALA A 100 7.15 -7.49 -18.51
C ALA A 100 7.13 -8.40 -17.28
N MET A 101 5.95 -8.86 -16.86
CA MET A 101 5.79 -9.75 -15.73
C MET A 101 5.68 -11.22 -16.16
N LEU A 102 6.24 -12.10 -15.34
CA LEU A 102 6.13 -13.53 -15.49
C LEU A 102 4.71 -13.99 -15.10
N ASP A 103 4.08 -14.80 -15.94
CA ASP A 103 2.87 -15.53 -15.59
C ASP A 103 3.21 -16.57 -14.51
N ILE A 104 2.65 -16.39 -13.32
CA ILE A 104 2.86 -17.28 -12.17
C ILE A 104 1.66 -18.19 -11.88
N THR A 105 0.65 -18.23 -12.74
CA THR A 105 -0.59 -18.98 -12.55
C THR A 105 -0.33 -20.43 -12.17
N ASP A 106 0.48 -21.14 -12.99
CA ASP A 106 0.80 -22.55 -12.75
C ASP A 106 1.66 -22.76 -11.51
N ARG A 107 2.58 -21.81 -11.20
CA ARG A 107 3.41 -21.87 -9.99
C ARG A 107 2.56 -21.77 -8.75
N VAL A 108 1.62 -20.84 -8.72
CA VAL A 108 0.68 -20.67 -7.60
C VAL A 108 -0.25 -21.86 -7.47
N ALA A 109 -0.77 -22.39 -8.58
CA ALA A 109 -1.64 -23.57 -8.57
C ALA A 109 -0.95 -24.86 -8.04
N ASN A 110 0.38 -24.94 -8.15
CA ASN A 110 1.19 -26.05 -7.67
C ASN A 110 1.91 -25.77 -6.34
N SER A 111 1.71 -24.58 -5.74
CA SER A 111 2.33 -24.23 -4.46
C SER A 111 1.63 -24.95 -3.29
N GLU A 112 2.41 -25.45 -2.36
CA GLU A 112 1.91 -25.99 -1.08
C GLU A 112 1.72 -24.89 -0.02
N VAL A 113 2.19 -23.65 -0.32
CA VAL A 113 2.18 -22.50 0.60
C VAL A 113 1.06 -21.53 0.26
N ILE A 114 0.76 -21.35 -1.04
CA ILE A 114 -0.19 -20.35 -1.53
C ILE A 114 -1.51 -21.00 -1.90
N ASP A 115 -2.56 -20.67 -1.16
CA ASP A 115 -3.94 -21.01 -1.50
C ASP A 115 -4.69 -19.71 -1.89
N THR A 116 -4.97 -19.53 -3.18
CA THR A 116 -5.64 -18.32 -3.67
C THR A 116 -7.10 -18.23 -3.24
N SER A 117 -7.72 -19.33 -2.81
CA SER A 117 -9.12 -19.35 -2.38
C SER A 117 -9.37 -18.56 -1.09
N VAL A 118 -8.31 -18.33 -0.30
CA VAL A 118 -8.39 -17.54 0.95
C VAL A 118 -8.06 -16.06 0.75
N TYR A 119 -7.65 -15.63 -0.44
CA TYR A 119 -7.39 -14.24 -0.73
C TYR A 119 -8.68 -13.46 -1.01
N TYR A 120 -8.71 -12.19 -0.59
CA TYR A 120 -9.80 -11.31 -0.99
C TYR A 120 -9.83 -11.13 -2.51
N PRO A 121 -11.03 -11.19 -3.15
CA PRO A 121 -11.14 -11.16 -4.61
C PRO A 121 -10.57 -9.88 -5.25
N GLY A 122 -10.75 -8.73 -4.61
CA GLY A 122 -10.27 -7.45 -5.13
C GLY A 122 -8.75 -7.38 -5.25
N PRO A 123 -7.98 -7.59 -4.17
CA PRO A 123 -6.52 -7.65 -4.22
C PRO A 123 -6.00 -8.69 -5.22
N LEU A 124 -6.58 -9.91 -5.23
CA LEU A 124 -6.16 -10.95 -6.17
C LEU A 124 -6.41 -10.55 -7.63
N ALA A 125 -7.54 -9.92 -7.91
CA ALA A 125 -7.86 -9.41 -9.25
C ALA A 125 -6.88 -8.32 -9.69
N SER A 126 -6.38 -7.47 -8.78
CA SER A 126 -5.39 -6.43 -9.11
C SER A 126 -4.04 -6.98 -9.55
N ALA A 127 -3.70 -8.20 -9.14
CA ALA A 127 -2.49 -8.92 -9.55
C ALA A 127 -2.67 -9.76 -10.82
N SER A 128 -3.89 -9.71 -11.43
CA SER A 128 -4.28 -10.51 -12.58
C SER A 128 -4.44 -9.65 -13.84
N TRP A 129 -4.14 -10.23 -15.00
CA TRP A 129 -4.37 -9.64 -16.31
C TRP A 129 -4.74 -10.71 -17.32
N ASP A 130 -5.77 -10.46 -18.13
CA ASP A 130 -6.24 -11.39 -19.16
C ASP A 130 -6.42 -12.84 -18.66
N GLY A 131 -7.02 -12.98 -17.46
CA GLY A 131 -7.32 -14.28 -16.84
C GLY A 131 -6.10 -15.02 -16.25
N LYS A 132 -4.92 -14.39 -16.21
CA LYS A 132 -3.69 -14.95 -15.67
C LYS A 132 -3.21 -14.16 -14.46
N LEU A 133 -2.48 -14.82 -13.56
CA LEU A 133 -1.91 -14.22 -12.36
C LEU A 133 -0.43 -13.85 -12.62
N TYR A 134 -0.09 -12.59 -12.39
CA TYR A 134 1.26 -12.06 -12.61
C TYR A 134 1.95 -11.60 -11.34
N GLY A 135 1.23 -11.59 -10.23
CA GLY A 135 1.76 -11.25 -8.92
C GLY A 135 0.92 -11.85 -7.81
N LEU A 136 1.40 -11.71 -6.58
CA LEU A 136 0.68 -12.11 -5.39
C LEU A 136 0.48 -10.90 -4.47
N PRO A 137 -0.77 -10.54 -4.09
CA PRO A 137 -0.98 -9.47 -3.13
C PRO A 137 -0.51 -9.90 -1.75
N LYS A 138 0.37 -9.09 -1.12
CA LYS A 138 0.82 -9.37 0.25
C LYS A 138 -0.21 -8.93 1.29
N ALA A 139 -0.76 -7.73 1.08
CA ALA A 139 -1.68 -7.07 2.00
C ALA A 139 -2.79 -6.38 1.22
N THR A 140 -3.73 -5.78 1.95
CA THR A 140 -4.75 -4.88 1.41
C THR A 140 -4.94 -3.72 2.37
N ASN A 141 -5.28 -2.56 1.84
CA ASN A 141 -5.58 -1.40 2.66
C ASN A 141 -6.71 -0.56 2.06
N THR A 142 -7.15 0.40 2.85
CA THR A 142 -8.17 1.36 2.47
C THR A 142 -7.98 2.64 3.30
N ILE A 143 -8.73 3.69 3.01
CA ILE A 143 -8.70 4.92 3.80
C ILE A 143 -10.00 5.12 4.58
N ALA A 144 -9.89 5.77 5.73
CA ALA A 144 -11.00 6.12 6.61
C ALA A 144 -10.75 7.48 7.27
N LEU A 145 -11.69 7.97 8.05
CA LEU A 145 -11.60 9.25 8.73
C LEU A 145 -11.08 9.05 10.15
N PHE A 146 -9.87 9.51 10.44
CA PHE A 146 -9.37 9.68 11.80
C PHE A 146 -9.91 10.98 12.40
N TYR A 147 -10.23 10.99 13.70
CA TYR A 147 -10.71 12.18 14.39
C TYR A 147 -10.18 12.26 15.83
N ASN A 148 -9.93 13.48 16.28
CA ASN A 148 -9.47 13.79 17.64
C ASN A 148 -10.67 13.97 18.57
N LYS A 149 -10.94 12.95 19.41
CA LYS A 149 -12.08 12.93 20.31
C LYS A 149 -12.07 14.05 21.35
N ASP A 150 -10.89 14.47 21.78
CA ASP A 150 -10.76 15.56 22.76
C ASP A 150 -11.20 16.89 22.16
N LEU A 151 -10.80 17.17 20.89
CA LEU A 151 -11.24 18.37 20.18
C LEU A 151 -12.74 18.32 19.85
N PHE A 152 -13.28 17.16 19.45
CA PHE A 152 -14.71 16.96 19.21
C PHE A 152 -15.51 17.22 20.48
N ALA A 153 -15.12 16.63 21.60
CA ALA A 153 -15.77 16.86 22.89
C ALA A 153 -15.74 18.34 23.31
N LYS A 154 -14.58 19.02 23.14
CA LYS A 154 -14.43 20.46 23.42
C LYS A 154 -15.35 21.32 22.54
N ALA A 155 -15.57 20.92 21.28
CA ALA A 155 -16.46 21.61 20.35
C ALA A 155 -17.95 21.23 20.51
N GLY A 156 -18.26 20.28 21.42
CA GLY A 156 -19.63 19.77 21.61
C GLY A 156 -20.13 18.89 20.48
N ILE A 157 -19.24 18.26 19.73
CA ILE A 157 -19.55 17.32 18.65
C ILE A 157 -19.52 15.91 19.25
N ALA A 158 -20.65 15.21 19.20
CA ALA A 158 -20.80 13.90 19.84
C ALA A 158 -20.25 12.74 19.01
N GLU A 159 -20.39 12.80 17.69
CA GLU A 159 -20.09 11.72 16.74
C GLU A 159 -19.26 12.25 15.59
N ALA A 160 -18.51 11.38 14.93
CA ALA A 160 -17.81 11.72 13.68
C ALA A 160 -18.82 11.98 12.54
N PRO A 161 -18.50 12.87 11.57
CA PRO A 161 -19.41 13.20 10.48
C PRO A 161 -19.71 11.99 9.59
N THR A 162 -20.96 11.84 9.18
CA THR A 162 -21.46 10.76 8.32
C THR A 162 -21.72 11.21 6.89
N THR A 163 -21.85 12.53 6.70
CA THR A 163 -22.06 13.15 5.37
C THR A 163 -21.00 14.20 5.07
N TRP A 164 -20.85 14.54 3.79
CA TRP A 164 -19.91 15.58 3.35
C TRP A 164 -20.25 16.96 3.92
N ASP A 165 -21.54 17.27 4.05
CA ASP A 165 -22.00 18.53 4.63
C ASP A 165 -21.67 18.59 6.13
N GLU A 166 -21.87 17.50 6.89
CA GLU A 166 -21.45 17.40 8.31
C GLU A 166 -19.93 17.52 8.46
N LEU A 167 -19.14 16.86 7.55
CA LEU A 167 -17.67 16.99 7.57
C LEU A 167 -17.25 18.46 7.46
N LEU A 168 -17.87 19.21 6.54
CA LEU A 168 -17.55 20.62 6.32
C LEU A 168 -17.98 21.47 7.52
N GLU A 169 -19.15 21.24 8.10
CA GLU A 169 -19.63 21.92 9.32
C GLU A 169 -18.72 21.64 10.51
N ASP A 170 -18.33 20.40 10.71
CA ASP A 170 -17.45 20.01 11.82
C ASP A 170 -16.02 20.56 11.61
N ALA A 171 -15.51 20.56 10.36
CA ALA A 171 -14.25 21.21 10.07
C ALA A 171 -14.27 22.70 10.45
N ARG A 172 -15.39 23.43 10.19
CA ARG A 172 -15.56 24.84 10.60
C ARG A 172 -15.57 25.01 12.13
N LYS A 173 -16.27 24.13 12.87
CA LYS A 173 -16.35 24.20 14.33
C LYS A 173 -15.00 23.86 15.00
N LEU A 174 -14.24 22.96 14.40
CA LEU A 174 -12.99 22.43 14.95
C LEU A 174 -11.76 23.26 14.55
N ASN A 175 -11.89 24.13 13.53
CA ASN A 175 -10.79 24.96 13.06
C ASN A 175 -10.46 26.07 14.09
N ASP A 176 -9.23 26.04 14.62
CA ASP A 176 -8.75 26.98 15.64
C ASP A 176 -7.39 27.56 15.21
N PRO A 177 -7.38 28.54 14.28
CA PRO A 177 -6.14 29.16 13.78
C PRO A 177 -5.28 29.79 14.87
N ALA A 178 -5.90 30.21 15.99
CA ALA A 178 -5.18 30.81 17.12
C ALA A 178 -4.25 29.81 17.81
N ASN A 179 -4.61 28.53 17.78
CA ASN A 179 -3.84 27.43 18.35
C ASN A 179 -3.17 26.57 17.25
N ASN A 180 -3.13 27.02 16.00
CA ASN A 180 -2.58 26.30 14.85
C ASN A 180 -3.24 24.91 14.65
N VAL A 181 -4.56 24.83 14.83
CA VAL A 181 -5.34 23.62 14.60
C VAL A 181 -6.24 23.81 13.39
N TYR A 182 -6.06 22.99 12.39
CA TYR A 182 -6.95 22.90 11.25
C TYR A 182 -8.13 21.95 11.50
N GLY A 183 -9.26 22.17 10.83
CA GLY A 183 -10.40 21.26 10.92
C GLY A 183 -10.10 19.88 10.39
N ILE A 184 -9.32 19.79 9.28
CA ILE A 184 -8.98 18.52 8.62
C ILE A 184 -7.64 18.59 7.89
N THR A 185 -7.00 17.44 7.71
CA THR A 185 -5.85 17.25 6.82
C THR A 185 -6.01 15.96 5.99
N TRP A 186 -5.42 15.94 4.80
CA TRP A 186 -5.33 14.77 3.90
C TRP A 186 -4.24 15.00 2.87
N SER A 187 -3.94 14.01 2.02
CA SER A 187 -3.04 14.23 0.88
C SER A 187 -3.83 14.57 -0.37
N ALA A 188 -3.67 15.81 -0.85
CA ALA A 188 -4.16 16.26 -2.15
C ALA A 188 -2.99 16.61 -3.09
N ARG A 189 -1.81 16.01 -2.86
CA ARG A 189 -0.63 16.24 -3.68
C ARG A 189 -0.84 15.73 -5.11
N ALA A 190 -0.15 16.35 -6.06
CA ALA A 190 -0.10 15.87 -7.44
C ALA A 190 0.66 14.52 -7.48
N GLY A 191 -0.04 13.43 -7.70
CA GLY A 191 0.51 12.08 -7.72
C GLY A 191 -0.52 11.01 -7.35
N GLU A 192 -0.07 9.76 -7.31
CA GLU A 192 -0.94 8.61 -7.05
C GLU A 192 -1.59 8.66 -5.67
N GLU A 193 -0.89 9.15 -4.64
CA GLU A 193 -1.47 9.31 -3.30
C GLU A 193 -2.67 10.26 -3.28
N GLY A 194 -2.61 11.37 -4.02
CA GLY A 194 -3.75 12.29 -4.15
C GLY A 194 -4.92 11.65 -4.90
N THR A 195 -4.65 10.90 -5.97
CA THR A 195 -5.69 10.14 -6.69
C THR A 195 -6.31 9.08 -5.78
N PHE A 196 -5.51 8.36 -5.00
CA PHE A 196 -5.95 7.37 -4.01
C PHE A 196 -6.92 7.98 -2.99
N GLN A 197 -6.65 9.21 -2.55
CA GLN A 197 -7.51 9.94 -1.62
C GLN A 197 -8.78 10.47 -2.28
N PHE A 198 -8.72 10.93 -3.55
CA PHE A 198 -9.85 11.60 -4.21
C PHE A 198 -10.83 10.64 -4.90
N LEU A 199 -10.34 9.55 -5.49
CA LEU A 199 -11.17 8.63 -6.28
C LEU A 199 -12.38 8.05 -5.50
N PRO A 200 -12.28 7.70 -4.21
CA PRO A 200 -13.46 7.29 -3.43
C PRO A 200 -14.58 8.32 -3.41
N TRP A 201 -14.27 9.59 -3.40
CA TRP A 201 -15.26 10.68 -3.42
C TRP A 201 -15.96 10.75 -4.77
N VAL A 202 -15.20 10.59 -5.87
CA VAL A 202 -15.78 10.45 -7.23
C VAL A 202 -16.74 9.26 -7.27
N GLN A 203 -16.35 8.11 -6.71
CA GLN A 203 -17.15 6.89 -6.70
C GLN A 203 -18.42 7.06 -5.84
N MET A 204 -18.33 7.66 -4.65
CA MET A 204 -19.49 8.00 -3.83
C MET A 204 -20.43 9.00 -4.54
N GLY A 205 -19.88 9.89 -5.37
CA GLY A 205 -20.62 10.80 -6.23
C GLY A 205 -21.16 10.17 -7.53
N GLY A 206 -21.19 8.82 -7.61
CA GLY A 206 -21.75 8.07 -8.74
C GLY A 206 -20.84 7.96 -9.96
N GLY A 207 -19.56 8.32 -9.82
CA GLY A 207 -18.56 8.20 -10.87
C GLY A 207 -17.69 6.94 -10.74
N SER A 208 -16.61 6.91 -11.51
CA SER A 208 -15.59 5.87 -11.52
C SER A 208 -14.27 6.44 -12.03
N PHE A 209 -13.21 5.65 -12.09
CA PHE A 209 -11.97 6.09 -12.73
C PHE A 209 -12.13 6.41 -14.24
N ALA A 210 -13.15 5.85 -14.89
CA ALA A 210 -13.47 6.10 -16.30
C ALA A 210 -14.49 7.25 -16.50
N GLU A 211 -15.21 7.63 -15.45
CA GLU A 211 -16.21 8.71 -15.46
C GLU A 211 -16.06 9.57 -14.22
N VAL A 212 -15.31 10.67 -14.33
CA VAL A 212 -14.90 11.49 -13.19
C VAL A 212 -15.66 12.81 -13.05
N ASN A 213 -16.55 13.17 -13.99
CA ASN A 213 -17.22 14.46 -14.03
C ASN A 213 -18.74 14.37 -13.75
N THR A 214 -19.17 13.36 -13.00
CA THR A 214 -20.56 13.30 -12.52
C THR A 214 -20.90 14.50 -11.63
N PRO A 215 -22.17 14.89 -11.51
CA PRO A 215 -22.56 15.97 -10.59
C PRO A 215 -22.06 15.76 -9.14
N GLY A 216 -22.10 14.51 -8.64
CA GLY A 216 -21.59 14.18 -7.29
C GLY A 216 -20.06 14.27 -7.21
N ALA A 217 -19.32 13.89 -8.26
CA ALA A 217 -17.87 14.08 -8.30
C ALA A 217 -17.49 15.59 -8.32
N VAL A 218 -18.25 16.41 -9.02
CA VAL A 218 -18.08 17.87 -8.99
C VAL A 218 -18.32 18.41 -7.59
N LYS A 219 -19.41 18.00 -6.92
CA LYS A 219 -19.69 18.38 -5.52
C LYS A 219 -18.57 17.93 -4.58
N ALA A 220 -18.03 16.74 -4.75
CA ALA A 220 -16.89 16.24 -3.97
C ALA A 220 -15.67 17.19 -4.09
N LEU A 221 -15.34 17.61 -5.31
CA LEU A 221 -14.23 18.52 -5.53
C LEU A 221 -14.52 19.95 -5.03
N GLU A 222 -15.79 20.37 -5.05
CA GLU A 222 -16.23 21.61 -4.42
C GLU A 222 -16.03 21.59 -2.90
N ILE A 223 -16.30 20.46 -2.23
CA ILE A 223 -16.02 20.28 -0.80
C ILE A 223 -14.52 20.41 -0.52
N TRP A 224 -13.68 19.69 -1.27
CA TRP A 224 -12.23 19.76 -1.12
C TRP A 224 -11.69 21.19 -1.32
N LYS A 225 -12.20 21.87 -2.34
CA LYS A 225 -11.86 23.28 -2.59
C LYS A 225 -12.32 24.18 -1.45
N THR A 226 -13.53 24.01 -0.95
CA THR A 226 -14.09 24.81 0.15
C THR A 226 -13.27 24.66 1.43
N LEU A 227 -12.78 23.45 1.75
CA LEU A 227 -11.91 23.24 2.89
C LEU A 227 -10.62 24.09 2.82
N LEU A 228 -10.08 24.32 1.62
CA LEU A 228 -8.93 25.22 1.42
C LEU A 228 -9.32 26.70 1.37
N ASP A 229 -10.36 27.06 0.64
CA ASP A 229 -10.78 28.44 0.48
C ASP A 229 -11.16 29.10 1.82
N GLU A 230 -11.84 28.32 2.70
CA GLU A 230 -12.20 28.75 4.06
C GLU A 230 -11.05 28.56 5.07
N LYS A 231 -9.88 28.08 4.63
CA LYS A 231 -8.70 27.79 5.47
C LYS A 231 -8.98 26.80 6.60
N LEU A 232 -9.85 25.83 6.34
CA LEU A 232 -10.16 24.72 7.26
C LEU A 232 -9.11 23.61 7.18
N ALA A 233 -8.26 23.64 6.15
CA ALA A 233 -7.07 22.83 5.98
C ALA A 233 -5.87 23.71 5.61
N SER A 234 -4.64 23.23 5.90
CA SER A 234 -3.41 23.87 5.41
C SER A 234 -3.31 23.74 3.90
N GLN A 235 -2.76 24.76 3.23
CA GLN A 235 -2.36 24.66 1.82
C GLN A 235 -1.33 23.57 1.56
N ASP A 236 -0.62 23.13 2.59
CA ASP A 236 0.40 22.09 2.50
C ASP A 236 -0.18 20.73 2.05
N VAL A 237 -1.49 20.49 2.22
CA VAL A 237 -2.16 19.27 1.70
C VAL A 237 -1.95 19.09 0.19
N LEU A 238 -1.68 20.17 -0.56
CA LEU A 238 -1.39 20.13 -1.99
C LEU A 238 0.00 19.57 -2.34
N SER A 239 0.86 19.40 -1.34
CA SER A 239 2.25 18.94 -1.52
C SER A 239 2.65 17.80 -0.58
N LEU A 240 2.00 17.66 0.57
CA LEU A 240 2.30 16.60 1.53
C LEU A 240 1.78 15.25 1.06
N GLY A 241 2.61 14.22 1.18
CA GLY A 241 2.20 12.83 1.07
C GLY A 241 1.28 12.41 2.22
N GLN A 242 0.70 11.22 2.12
CA GLN A 242 -0.24 10.69 3.14
C GLN A 242 0.41 10.61 4.52
N TRP A 243 1.66 10.13 4.58
CA TRP A 243 2.41 10.00 5.83
C TRP A 243 2.64 11.34 6.54
N ASP A 244 3.07 12.36 5.79
CA ASP A 244 3.35 13.70 6.34
C ASP A 244 2.06 14.43 6.69
N SER A 245 1.03 14.29 5.88
CA SER A 245 -0.30 14.84 6.14
C SER A 245 -0.87 14.28 7.45
N THR A 246 -0.83 12.96 7.67
CA THR A 246 -1.25 12.36 8.94
C THR A 246 -0.34 12.77 10.10
N GLY A 247 0.93 13.09 9.85
CA GLY A 247 1.84 13.69 10.83
C GLY A 247 1.30 14.99 11.44
N THR A 248 0.60 15.82 10.65
CA THR A 248 -0.08 17.03 11.12
C THR A 248 -1.18 16.69 12.14
N PHE A 249 -1.97 15.65 11.89
CA PHE A 249 -2.98 15.15 12.82
C PHE A 249 -2.34 14.57 14.09
N ASN A 250 -1.31 13.73 13.96
CA ASN A 250 -0.59 13.14 15.08
C ASN A 250 0.01 14.18 16.03
N ALA A 251 0.45 15.31 15.49
CA ALA A 251 0.95 16.45 16.27
C ALA A 251 -0.16 17.23 16.99
N GLY A 252 -1.44 16.92 16.73
CA GLY A 252 -2.60 17.65 17.25
C GLY A 252 -2.90 18.96 16.47
N ASN A 253 -2.28 19.16 15.31
CA ASN A 253 -2.45 20.35 14.48
C ASN A 253 -3.58 20.23 13.45
N ALA A 254 -4.31 19.12 13.46
CA ALA A 254 -5.56 18.94 12.74
C ALA A 254 -6.54 18.13 13.59
N ALA A 255 -7.83 18.45 13.50
CA ALA A 255 -8.88 17.76 14.26
C ALA A 255 -9.36 16.47 13.59
N MET A 256 -9.23 16.38 12.26
CA MET A 256 -9.55 15.21 11.46
C MET A 256 -8.42 14.93 10.47
N ALA A 257 -8.31 13.65 10.04
CA ALA A 257 -7.41 13.27 8.95
C ALA A 257 -8.00 12.12 8.13
N ILE A 258 -7.73 12.11 6.81
CA ILE A 258 -8.04 10.95 5.97
C ILE A 258 -6.74 10.18 5.75
N SER A 259 -6.70 8.93 6.19
CA SER A 259 -5.54 8.04 6.02
C SER A 259 -5.93 6.57 6.19
N GLY A 260 -4.96 5.67 6.20
CA GLY A 260 -5.17 4.24 6.23
C GLY A 260 -4.62 3.52 7.47
N PRO A 261 -4.79 2.18 7.53
CA PRO A 261 -4.40 1.37 8.69
C PRO A 261 -2.88 1.35 8.93
N TRP A 262 -2.06 1.69 7.95
CA TRP A 262 -0.59 1.81 8.08
C TRP A 262 -0.16 2.85 9.13
N GLU A 263 -1.06 3.77 9.49
CA GLU A 263 -0.82 4.79 10.51
C GLU A 263 -1.05 4.28 11.95
N LEU A 264 -1.76 3.16 12.13
CA LEU A 264 -2.23 2.73 13.45
C LEU A 264 -1.10 2.52 14.46
N GLY A 265 0.03 1.93 14.02
CA GLY A 265 1.19 1.74 14.88
C GLY A 265 1.79 3.07 15.36
N ARG A 266 1.96 4.03 14.45
CA ARG A 266 2.44 5.38 14.75
C ARG A 266 1.45 6.16 15.61
N MET A 267 0.15 6.09 15.28
CA MET A 267 -0.90 6.72 16.06
C MET A 267 -0.95 6.25 17.51
N ALA A 268 -0.80 4.95 17.73
CA ALA A 268 -0.81 4.37 19.07
C ALA A 268 0.33 4.91 19.95
N THR A 269 1.49 5.20 19.35
CA THR A 269 2.70 5.65 20.06
C THR A 269 2.83 7.17 20.17
N ASP A 270 2.50 7.90 19.11
CA ASP A 270 2.82 9.32 18.96
C ASP A 270 1.70 10.25 19.38
N ALA A 271 0.42 9.90 19.10
CA ALA A 271 -0.72 10.74 19.44
C ALA A 271 -0.88 10.86 20.96
N LYS A 272 -0.88 12.10 21.47
CA LYS A 272 -1.01 12.40 22.91
C LYS A 272 -2.43 12.78 23.33
N PHE A 273 -3.41 12.48 22.49
CA PHE A 273 -4.83 12.75 22.68
C PHE A 273 -5.65 11.47 22.43
N ASP A 274 -6.91 11.44 22.85
CA ASP A 274 -7.81 10.35 22.50
C ASP A 274 -8.28 10.53 21.04
N TRP A 275 -8.16 9.46 20.27
CA TRP A 275 -8.52 9.45 18.85
C TRP A 275 -9.42 8.26 18.50
N GLY A 276 -10.09 8.39 17.39
CA GLY A 276 -10.90 7.32 16.81
C GLY A 276 -10.82 7.32 15.30
N VAL A 277 -11.38 6.28 14.72
CA VAL A 277 -11.57 6.14 13.27
C VAL A 277 -13.06 5.97 12.99
N ALA A 278 -13.54 6.59 11.94
CA ALA A 278 -14.91 6.45 11.42
C ALA A 278 -14.85 6.11 9.93
N LEU A 279 -15.94 5.56 9.39
CA LEU A 279 -16.09 5.37 7.96
C LEU A 279 -16.00 6.72 7.24
N LEU A 280 -15.52 6.73 5.99
CA LEU A 280 -15.58 7.94 5.16
C LEU A 280 -17.04 8.42 5.06
N PRO A 281 -17.27 9.74 5.23
CA PRO A 281 -18.62 10.31 5.07
C PRO A 281 -19.07 10.20 3.61
N THR A 282 -20.36 10.01 3.43
CA THR A 282 -21.00 9.90 2.10
C THR A 282 -21.58 11.24 1.65
N GLU A 283 -21.96 11.35 0.38
CA GLU A 283 -22.57 12.59 -0.13
C GLU A 283 -23.82 12.98 0.65
N THR A 284 -24.66 11.99 0.98
CA THR A 284 -25.91 12.16 1.74
C THR A 284 -26.04 11.03 2.75
N GLU A 285 -26.87 11.23 3.77
CA GLU A 285 -27.17 10.19 4.76
C GLU A 285 -27.65 8.89 4.10
N GLY A 286 -26.99 7.76 4.44
CA GLY A 286 -27.29 6.46 3.83
C GLY A 286 -26.92 6.33 2.35
N GLY A 287 -26.20 7.31 1.79
CA GLY A 287 -25.73 7.31 0.41
C GLY A 287 -24.72 6.20 0.11
N PRO A 288 -24.37 6.02 -1.19
CA PRO A 288 -23.39 5.04 -1.61
C PRO A 288 -22.05 5.23 -0.87
N ARG A 289 -21.48 4.14 -0.36
CA ARG A 289 -20.17 4.13 0.27
C ARG A 289 -19.11 3.67 -0.72
N SER A 290 -17.94 4.26 -0.64
CA SER A 290 -16.76 3.81 -1.32
C SER A 290 -15.52 4.10 -0.48
N SER A 291 -14.45 3.40 -0.77
CA SER A 291 -13.09 3.72 -0.37
C SER A 291 -12.10 3.19 -1.39
N ALA A 292 -10.86 3.62 -1.33
CA ALA A 292 -9.81 3.10 -2.19
C ALA A 292 -9.38 1.70 -1.73
N MET A 293 -9.18 0.80 -2.67
CA MET A 293 -8.46 -0.45 -2.44
C MET A 293 -6.99 -0.23 -2.81
N GLY A 294 -6.12 -0.46 -1.86
CA GLY A 294 -4.68 -0.27 -2.02
C GLY A 294 -3.88 -1.48 -1.59
N ASP A 295 -2.61 -1.26 -1.55
CA ASP A 295 -1.46 -2.09 -1.25
C ASP A 295 -0.75 -2.62 -2.49
N PHE A 296 0.29 -3.42 -2.25
CA PHE A 296 1.27 -3.82 -3.24
C PHE A 296 1.17 -5.31 -3.56
N ASN A 297 1.40 -5.63 -4.83
CA ASN A 297 1.56 -6.99 -5.30
C ASN A 297 3.05 -7.29 -5.52
N LEU A 298 3.50 -8.49 -5.16
CA LEU A 298 4.82 -9.01 -5.46
C LEU A 298 4.77 -9.75 -6.79
N GLY A 299 5.57 -9.33 -7.77
CA GLY A 299 5.67 -9.97 -9.07
C GLY A 299 7.11 -10.26 -9.47
N ILE A 300 7.28 -11.19 -10.40
CA ILE A 300 8.56 -11.58 -10.98
C ILE A 300 8.65 -10.99 -12.37
N PHE A 301 9.77 -10.33 -12.70
CA PHE A 301 10.00 -9.90 -14.08
C PHE A 301 10.21 -11.11 -15.00
N ALA A 302 9.59 -11.08 -16.18
CA ALA A 302 9.73 -12.14 -17.19
C ALA A 302 11.20 -12.33 -17.67
N SER A 303 12.04 -11.31 -17.47
CA SER A 303 13.47 -11.35 -17.78
C SER A 303 14.35 -11.97 -16.70
N SER A 304 13.80 -12.32 -15.54
CA SER A 304 14.55 -12.95 -14.43
C SER A 304 15.23 -14.23 -14.90
N GLN A 305 16.48 -14.40 -14.48
CA GLN A 305 17.25 -15.63 -14.72
C GLN A 305 17.08 -16.64 -13.57
N HIS A 306 16.37 -16.23 -12.50
CA HIS A 306 16.18 -16.99 -11.28
C HIS A 306 14.69 -17.06 -10.87
N PRO A 307 13.76 -17.42 -11.80
CA PRO A 307 12.33 -17.35 -11.55
C PRO A 307 11.87 -18.34 -10.46
N ASP A 308 12.56 -19.48 -10.28
CA ASP A 308 12.22 -20.46 -9.27
C ASP A 308 12.62 -19.97 -7.87
N GLU A 309 13.80 -19.39 -7.75
CA GLU A 309 14.29 -18.79 -6.50
C GLU A 309 13.49 -17.53 -6.13
N ALA A 310 13.14 -16.72 -7.13
CA ALA A 310 12.27 -15.57 -6.93
C ALA A 310 10.88 -15.98 -6.44
N PHE A 311 10.33 -17.07 -6.96
CA PHE A 311 9.03 -17.59 -6.51
C PHE A 311 9.09 -18.10 -5.08
N LYS A 312 10.19 -18.76 -4.64
CA LYS A 312 10.39 -19.14 -3.23
C LYS A 312 10.38 -17.94 -2.27
N VAL A 313 10.90 -16.78 -2.71
CA VAL A 313 10.80 -15.55 -1.93
C VAL A 313 9.34 -15.10 -1.80
N ILE A 314 8.56 -15.16 -2.88
CA ILE A 314 7.12 -14.83 -2.85
C ILE A 314 6.36 -15.79 -1.91
N GLU A 315 6.63 -17.09 -1.97
CA GLU A 315 6.06 -18.09 -1.04
C GLU A 315 6.41 -17.78 0.41
N TYR A 316 7.67 -17.37 0.66
CA TYR A 316 8.07 -16.96 2.01
C TYR A 316 7.27 -15.76 2.49
N PHE A 317 7.12 -14.69 1.68
CA PHE A 317 6.30 -13.54 2.04
C PHE A 317 4.84 -13.95 2.31
N ALA A 318 4.27 -14.82 1.49
CA ALA A 318 2.92 -15.36 1.70
C ALA A 318 2.79 -16.13 3.02
N SER A 319 3.82 -16.88 3.42
CA SER A 319 3.86 -17.62 4.67
C SER A 319 3.94 -16.73 5.92
N GLN A 320 4.34 -15.45 5.77
CA GLN A 320 4.47 -14.50 6.88
C GLN A 320 3.23 -13.59 7.05
N SER A 321 2.11 -13.95 6.43
CA SER A 321 0.89 -13.10 6.42
C SER A 321 0.35 -12.78 7.81
N ASP A 322 0.53 -13.64 8.81
CA ASP A 322 0.11 -13.46 10.20
C ASP A 322 0.92 -12.37 10.94
N ARG A 323 2.13 -12.05 10.45
CA ARG A 323 3.01 -11.02 11.00
C ARG A 323 2.72 -9.62 10.47
N LEU A 324 2.00 -9.52 9.34
CA LEU A 324 1.86 -8.24 8.61
C LEU A 324 1.18 -7.16 9.45
N PHE A 325 0.12 -7.49 10.16
CA PHE A 325 -0.56 -6.49 10.98
C PHE A 325 0.15 -6.21 12.31
N PRO A 326 0.49 -7.21 13.14
CA PRO A 326 1.10 -6.94 14.45
C PRO A 326 2.47 -6.29 14.39
N GLU A 327 3.27 -6.54 13.35
CA GLU A 327 4.61 -5.96 13.23
C GLU A 327 4.64 -4.69 12.37
N PHE A 328 3.77 -4.57 11.36
CA PHE A 328 3.90 -3.54 10.32
C PHE A 328 2.61 -2.73 10.07
N SER A 329 1.53 -3.00 10.80
CA SER A 329 0.21 -2.36 10.61
C SER A 329 -0.37 -2.55 9.19
N ASN A 330 -0.01 -3.64 8.52
CA ASN A 330 -0.49 -4.02 7.19
C ASN A 330 -1.56 -5.11 7.32
N ILE A 331 -2.77 -4.87 6.83
CA ILE A 331 -3.84 -5.88 6.83
C ILE A 331 -3.54 -6.94 5.76
N PRO A 332 -3.42 -8.23 6.10
CA PRO A 332 -3.18 -9.27 5.10
C PRO A 332 -4.23 -9.27 3.98
N ALA A 333 -3.82 -9.57 2.75
CA ALA A 333 -4.75 -9.75 1.63
C ALA A 333 -5.56 -11.06 1.72
N ARG A 334 -5.47 -11.77 2.85
CA ARG A 334 -6.06 -13.08 3.12
C ARG A 334 -7.15 -12.98 4.17
N SER A 335 -8.26 -13.66 3.93
CA SER A 335 -9.43 -13.70 4.81
C SER A 335 -9.32 -14.73 5.95
N ASP A 336 -8.41 -15.70 5.83
CA ASP A 336 -8.16 -16.76 6.83
C ASP A 336 -7.22 -16.32 7.95
N ILE A 337 -6.56 -15.16 7.83
CA ILE A 337 -5.68 -14.61 8.86
C ILE A 337 -6.49 -13.75 9.83
N ALA A 338 -6.62 -14.23 11.05
CA ALA A 338 -7.23 -13.45 12.12
C ALA A 338 -6.31 -12.30 12.54
N LEU A 339 -6.87 -11.11 12.64
CA LEU A 339 -6.14 -9.95 13.16
C LEU A 339 -6.16 -10.00 14.69
N PRO A 340 -4.99 -10.09 15.35
CA PRO A 340 -4.93 -10.17 16.80
C PRO A 340 -5.30 -8.82 17.45
N ALA A 341 -5.80 -8.88 18.69
CA ALA A 341 -5.93 -7.69 19.51
C ALA A 341 -4.53 -7.10 19.79
N THR A 342 -4.41 -5.78 19.65
CA THR A 342 -3.12 -5.07 19.81
C THR A 342 -2.82 -4.74 21.27
N GLY A 343 -3.85 -4.77 22.13
CA GLY A 343 -3.77 -4.31 23.52
C GLY A 343 -4.00 -2.79 23.68
N ASP A 344 -4.11 -2.03 22.58
CA ASP A 344 -4.59 -0.65 22.57
C ASP A 344 -6.05 -0.63 22.09
N ALA A 345 -6.97 -0.27 22.97
CA ALA A 345 -8.40 -0.30 22.66
C ALA A 345 -8.81 0.63 21.50
N ARG A 346 -8.05 1.73 21.28
CA ARG A 346 -8.26 2.66 20.15
C ARG A 346 -7.91 2.00 18.85
N THR A 347 -6.74 1.35 18.79
CA THR A 347 -6.26 0.60 17.62
C THR A 347 -7.20 -0.57 17.30
N ASP A 348 -7.64 -1.32 18.31
CA ASP A 348 -8.57 -2.44 18.11
C ASP A 348 -9.95 -1.97 17.61
N ALA A 349 -10.42 -0.82 18.07
CA ALA A 349 -11.66 -0.20 17.56
C ALA A 349 -11.49 0.30 16.12
N ALA A 350 -10.38 0.98 15.83
CA ALA A 350 -10.05 1.48 14.50
C ALA A 350 -9.94 0.35 13.47
N LEU A 351 -9.31 -0.76 13.85
CA LEU A 351 -9.17 -1.93 12.99
C LEU A 351 -10.51 -2.49 12.52
N LYS A 352 -11.52 -2.52 13.40
CA LYS A 352 -12.90 -2.93 13.04
C LYS A 352 -13.51 -2.01 12.00
N VAL A 353 -13.27 -0.69 12.13
CA VAL A 353 -13.74 0.29 11.15
C VAL A 353 -13.05 0.09 9.82
N PHE A 354 -11.73 -0.16 9.78
CA PHE A 354 -11.02 -0.46 8.54
C PHE A 354 -11.49 -1.76 7.90
N GLN A 355 -11.76 -2.81 8.69
CA GLN A 355 -12.35 -4.05 8.18
C GLN A 355 -13.73 -3.81 7.53
N GLU A 356 -14.56 -2.97 8.15
CA GLU A 356 -15.83 -2.57 7.54
C GLU A 356 -15.61 -1.71 6.29
N GLN A 357 -14.72 -0.72 6.34
CA GLN A 357 -14.41 0.17 5.21
C GLN A 357 -13.86 -0.60 4.00
N LEU A 358 -13.09 -1.67 4.22
CA LEU A 358 -12.60 -2.57 3.16
C LEU A 358 -13.74 -3.24 2.38
N THR A 359 -14.90 -3.45 2.99
CA THR A 359 -16.07 -4.01 2.28
C THR A 359 -16.62 -3.07 1.21
N TYR A 360 -16.31 -1.78 1.31
CA TYR A 360 -16.69 -0.73 0.35
C TYR A 360 -15.52 -0.33 -0.57
N ALA A 361 -14.32 -0.91 -0.37
CA ALA A 361 -13.16 -0.54 -1.14
C ALA A 361 -13.27 -0.98 -2.60
N GLN A 362 -12.95 -0.06 -3.51
CA GLN A 362 -12.96 -0.29 -4.95
C GLN A 362 -11.57 -0.15 -5.54
N PRO A 363 -11.23 -0.96 -6.55
CA PRO A 363 -9.92 -0.90 -7.19
C PRO A 363 -9.74 0.40 -8.00
N ARG A 364 -8.49 0.78 -8.13
CA ARG A 364 -8.00 1.79 -9.07
C ARG A 364 -7.62 1.08 -10.38
N GLY A 365 -8.53 0.95 -11.32
CA GLY A 365 -8.35 0.13 -12.51
C GLY A 365 -8.97 -1.28 -12.36
N PRO A 366 -8.43 -2.35 -13.02
CA PRO A 366 -7.17 -2.39 -13.80
C PRO A 366 -7.23 -1.70 -15.17
N HIS A 367 -6.20 -0.92 -15.50
CA HIS A 367 -6.04 -0.36 -16.84
C HIS A 367 -4.55 -0.18 -17.18
N PRO A 368 -4.06 -0.61 -18.38
CA PRO A 368 -2.64 -0.51 -18.74
C PRO A 368 -2.09 0.92 -18.77
N GLU A 369 -2.96 1.91 -18.98
CA GLU A 369 -2.60 3.33 -19.00
C GLU A 369 -3.02 4.04 -17.71
N TRP A 370 -3.10 3.31 -16.57
CA TRP A 370 -3.52 3.85 -15.29
C TRP A 370 -2.77 5.14 -14.92
N GLN A 371 -1.47 5.18 -15.10
CA GLN A 371 -0.64 6.36 -14.79
C GLN A 371 -1.12 7.64 -15.49
N LYS A 372 -1.64 7.52 -16.74
CA LYS A 372 -2.21 8.66 -17.46
C LYS A 372 -3.59 9.04 -16.94
N ILE A 373 -4.40 8.05 -16.55
CA ILE A 373 -5.72 8.25 -15.95
C ILE A 373 -5.57 8.96 -14.62
N SER A 374 -4.72 8.42 -13.72
CA SER A 374 -4.39 9.02 -12.43
C SER A 374 -3.89 10.46 -12.60
N LYS A 375 -2.99 10.68 -13.59
CA LYS A 375 -2.50 12.02 -13.89
C LYS A 375 -3.62 12.98 -14.26
N ALA A 376 -4.56 12.59 -15.09
CA ALA A 376 -5.69 13.45 -15.45
C ALA A 376 -6.55 13.80 -14.23
N ILE A 377 -6.73 12.85 -13.30
CA ILE A 377 -7.50 13.05 -12.06
C ILE A 377 -6.77 14.03 -11.13
N TYR A 378 -5.48 13.82 -10.85
CA TYR A 378 -4.79 14.70 -9.92
C TYR A 378 -4.50 16.09 -10.51
N ASP A 379 -4.25 16.22 -11.79
CA ASP A 379 -4.16 17.53 -12.47
C ASP A 379 -5.48 18.32 -12.31
N ALA A 380 -6.63 17.65 -12.39
CA ALA A 380 -7.92 18.31 -12.25
C ALA A 380 -8.17 18.83 -10.83
N PHE A 381 -8.00 18.00 -9.80
CA PHE A 381 -8.23 18.50 -8.44
C PHE A 381 -7.19 19.55 -8.04
N GLN A 382 -5.94 19.44 -8.48
CA GLN A 382 -4.92 20.46 -8.27
C GLN A 382 -5.33 21.80 -8.93
N ALA A 383 -5.77 21.77 -10.19
CA ALA A 383 -6.21 22.98 -10.89
C ALA A 383 -7.42 23.64 -10.21
N ALA A 384 -8.36 22.85 -9.72
CA ALA A 384 -9.53 23.36 -9.00
C ALA A 384 -9.15 23.95 -7.64
N MET A 385 -8.37 23.21 -6.84
CA MET A 385 -8.00 23.61 -5.48
C MET A 385 -7.04 24.80 -5.45
N THR A 386 -6.23 25.00 -6.50
CA THR A 386 -5.39 26.21 -6.66
C THR A 386 -6.12 27.39 -7.31
N GLY A 387 -7.40 27.22 -7.67
CA GLY A 387 -8.22 28.27 -8.29
C GLY A 387 -7.89 28.55 -9.76
N GLN A 388 -7.14 27.68 -10.42
CA GLN A 388 -6.84 27.83 -11.86
C GLN A 388 -8.06 27.50 -12.74
N MET A 389 -8.91 26.57 -12.29
CA MET A 389 -10.14 26.17 -12.97
C MET A 389 -11.28 26.05 -11.95
N SER A 390 -12.53 26.10 -12.43
CA SER A 390 -13.66 25.66 -11.60
C SER A 390 -13.60 24.13 -11.40
N PRO A 391 -14.13 23.56 -10.29
CA PRO A 391 -14.21 22.11 -10.09
C PRO A 391 -14.84 21.39 -11.29
N LYS A 392 -15.93 21.95 -11.84
CA LYS A 392 -16.60 21.37 -13.01
C LYS A 392 -15.71 21.38 -14.26
N ASP A 393 -15.10 22.54 -14.60
CA ASP A 393 -14.28 22.63 -15.81
C ASP A 393 -13.03 21.74 -15.70
N ALA A 394 -12.44 21.62 -14.51
CA ALA A 394 -11.30 20.76 -14.24
C ALA A 394 -11.64 19.28 -14.45
N LEU A 395 -12.78 18.82 -13.91
CA LEU A 395 -13.21 17.42 -14.09
C LEU A 395 -13.69 17.15 -15.51
N ASP A 396 -14.28 18.11 -16.21
CA ASP A 396 -14.63 17.97 -17.63
C ASP A 396 -13.37 17.80 -18.51
N ALA A 397 -12.30 18.53 -18.22
CA ALA A 397 -11.02 18.41 -18.91
C ALA A 397 -10.36 17.04 -18.63
N ALA A 398 -10.40 16.57 -17.38
CA ALA A 398 -9.94 15.24 -17.03
C ALA A 398 -10.74 14.16 -17.75
N GLN A 399 -12.07 14.28 -17.75
CA GLN A 399 -12.96 13.33 -18.42
C GLN A 399 -12.68 13.24 -19.93
N ALA A 400 -12.44 14.38 -20.59
CA ALA A 400 -12.09 14.40 -22.01
C ALA A 400 -10.77 13.63 -22.26
N THR A 401 -9.77 13.80 -21.39
CA THR A 401 -8.50 13.06 -21.44
C THR A 401 -8.71 11.57 -21.20
N ILE A 402 -9.44 11.20 -20.15
CA ILE A 402 -9.71 9.81 -19.75
C ILE A 402 -10.48 9.08 -20.86
N LYS A 403 -11.50 9.73 -21.45
CA LYS A 403 -12.26 9.15 -22.56
C LYS A 403 -11.38 8.82 -23.77
N GLY A 404 -10.33 9.61 -24.02
CA GLY A 404 -9.35 9.31 -25.07
C GLY A 404 -8.44 8.12 -24.77
N ILE A 405 -8.40 7.66 -23.50
CA ILE A 405 -7.58 6.53 -23.05
C ILE A 405 -8.40 5.25 -22.97
N VAL A 406 -9.60 5.33 -22.38
CA VAL A 406 -10.43 4.13 -22.13
C VAL A 406 -11.35 3.75 -23.31
N GLY A 407 -11.52 4.64 -24.30
CA GLY A 407 -12.30 4.39 -25.53
C GLY A 407 -13.69 4.98 -25.49
#